data_9b524fc263c05a9b665e08428abf4287
#
_entry.id   9b524fc263c05a9b665e08428abf4287
#
_cell.length_a   1.000
_cell.length_b   1.000
_cell.length_c   1.000
_cell.angle_alpha   90.00
_cell.angle_beta   90.00
_cell.angle_gamma   90.00
#
_symmetry.space_group_name_H-M   'P 1'
#
loop_
_entity.id
_entity.type
_entity.pdbx_description
1 polymer ?
#
loop_
_entity_poly.entity_id
_entity_poly.type
_entity_poly.pdbx_seq_one_letter_code
_entity_poly.pdbx_strand_id
1 'polypeptide(L)'
;MSNLKIELIKKITLIGIAFLLVSCLPIETKNAEKAYKYWSGSEVPNEIELIKGEYYQSPHFSLEYELFLKFKSDEKWFAEFVEYNRLEIDTIGNDWKGWTELPEWFKSDRDFLIYSKDQSDQFERSRYLRNPKTGINYIYETVGM
;
A
#
# COMPACT_ATOMS: atom_id res chain seq x y z
N MET A 1 38.48 -24.07 29.10
CA MET A 1 37.19 -24.06 28.38
C MET A 1 37.29 -25.06 27.25
N SER A 2 36.41 -26.03 27.17
CA SER A 2 36.59 -27.09 26.18
C SER A 2 36.30 -26.58 24.75
N ASN A 3 37.04 -27.08 23.75
CA ASN A 3 36.84 -26.74 22.33
C ASN A 3 35.37 -26.87 21.89
N LEU A 4 34.64 -27.78 22.52
CA LEU A 4 33.20 -28.00 22.28
C LEU A 4 32.33 -26.76 22.59
N LYS A 5 32.61 -26.01 23.67
CA LYS A 5 31.88 -24.78 24.02
C LYS A 5 32.16 -23.65 23.03
N ILE A 6 33.39 -23.56 22.53
CA ILE A 6 33.76 -22.54 21.53
C ILE A 6 33.06 -22.81 20.21
N GLU A 7 33.01 -24.04 19.76
CA GLU A 7 32.32 -24.45 18.55
C GLU A 7 30.80 -24.23 18.62
N LEU A 8 30.20 -24.49 19.79
CA LEU A 8 28.78 -24.23 20.03
C LEU A 8 28.46 -22.75 19.96
N ILE A 9 29.28 -21.89 20.59
CA ILE A 9 29.10 -20.44 20.54
C ILE A 9 29.20 -19.91 19.11
N LYS A 10 30.20 -20.37 18.34
CA LYS A 10 30.34 -19.96 16.92
C LYS A 10 29.11 -20.32 16.10
N LYS A 11 28.56 -21.52 16.28
CA LYS A 11 27.34 -21.96 15.56
C LYS A 11 26.11 -21.09 15.94
N ILE A 12 25.94 -20.82 17.24
CA ILE A 12 24.81 -19.94 17.70
C ILE A 12 24.97 -18.53 17.15
N THR A 13 26.19 -17.99 17.18
CA THR A 13 26.45 -16.64 16.62
C THR A 13 26.18 -16.59 15.11
N LEU A 14 26.61 -17.62 14.37
CA LEU A 14 26.39 -17.69 12.91
C LEU A 14 24.89 -17.78 12.58
N ILE A 15 24.13 -18.57 13.33
CA ILE A 15 22.67 -18.68 13.19
C ILE A 15 22.00 -17.33 13.51
N GLY A 16 22.43 -16.67 14.59
CA GLY A 16 21.91 -15.35 14.97
C GLY A 16 22.14 -14.29 13.88
N ILE A 17 23.33 -14.27 13.28
CA ILE A 17 23.66 -13.36 12.17
C ILE A 17 22.82 -13.70 10.93
N ALA A 18 22.63 -14.98 10.61
CA ALA A 18 21.80 -15.39 9.48
C ALA A 18 20.33 -14.94 9.65
N PHE A 19 19.77 -15.02 10.87
CA PHE A 19 18.43 -14.51 11.16
C PHE A 19 18.31 -12.99 11.00
N LEU A 20 19.34 -12.22 11.37
CA LEU A 20 19.35 -10.76 11.18
C LEU A 20 19.39 -10.37 9.70
N LEU A 21 20.04 -11.16 8.85
CA LEU A 21 20.12 -10.89 7.41
C LEU A 21 18.80 -11.16 6.67
N VAL A 22 17.96 -12.06 7.17
CA VAL A 22 16.67 -12.40 6.52
C VAL A 22 15.59 -11.35 6.82
N SER A 23 15.72 -10.57 7.90
CA SER A 23 14.75 -9.53 8.27
C SER A 23 14.81 -8.26 7.43
N CYS A 24 15.77 -8.15 6.50
CA CYS A 24 15.97 -6.97 5.65
C CYS A 24 15.57 -7.20 4.19
N LEU A 25 14.60 -8.06 3.90
CA LEU A 25 14.10 -8.24 2.54
C LEU A 25 12.89 -7.32 2.29
N PRO A 26 12.81 -6.68 1.11
CA PRO A 26 11.61 -5.93 0.75
C PRO A 26 10.42 -6.87 0.62
N ILE A 27 9.24 -6.36 0.90
CA ILE A 27 7.99 -7.05 0.62
C ILE A 27 7.46 -6.51 -0.71
N GLU A 28 7.23 -7.40 -1.67
CA GLU A 28 6.68 -7.04 -2.97
C GLU A 28 5.62 -8.06 -3.38
N THR A 29 4.50 -7.57 -3.92
CA THR A 29 3.47 -8.43 -4.50
C THR A 29 2.69 -7.71 -5.60
N LYS A 30 2.28 -8.48 -6.63
CA LYS A 30 1.31 -8.07 -7.66
C LYS A 30 -0.01 -8.84 -7.54
N ASN A 31 -0.22 -9.51 -6.43
CA ASN A 31 -1.48 -10.16 -6.11
C ASN A 31 -2.38 -9.19 -5.33
N ALA A 32 -3.57 -8.90 -5.84
CA ALA A 32 -4.48 -7.91 -5.28
C ALA A 32 -4.88 -8.21 -3.83
N GLU A 33 -5.15 -9.47 -3.50
CA GLU A 33 -5.54 -9.89 -2.14
C GLU A 33 -4.39 -9.72 -1.15
N LYS A 34 -3.17 -10.12 -1.54
CA LYS A 34 -1.97 -9.89 -0.71
C LYS A 34 -1.67 -8.41 -0.54
N ALA A 35 -1.77 -7.61 -1.62
CA ALA A 35 -1.59 -6.18 -1.55
C ALA A 35 -2.58 -5.53 -0.58
N TYR A 36 -3.85 -5.92 -0.65
CA TYR A 36 -4.87 -5.46 0.29
C TYR A 36 -4.54 -5.84 1.73
N LYS A 37 -4.17 -7.10 1.98
CA LYS A 37 -3.83 -7.59 3.33
C LYS A 37 -2.60 -6.89 3.92
N TYR A 38 -1.56 -6.66 3.13
CA TYR A 38 -0.39 -5.92 3.59
C TYR A 38 -0.71 -4.48 3.95
N TRP A 39 -1.56 -3.83 3.17
CA TRP A 39 -1.99 -2.45 3.39
C TRP A 39 -2.95 -2.29 4.57
N SER A 40 -4.03 -3.06 4.58
CA SER A 40 -5.11 -2.90 5.56
C SER A 40 -4.86 -3.66 6.86
N GLY A 41 -3.96 -4.66 6.86
CA GLY A 41 -3.77 -5.57 7.99
C GLY A 41 -4.94 -6.53 8.22
N SER A 42 -5.91 -6.61 7.31
CA SER A 42 -7.15 -7.40 7.48
C SER A 42 -7.48 -8.23 6.23
N GLU A 43 -8.42 -9.16 6.40
CA GLU A 43 -9.02 -9.89 5.27
C GLU A 43 -9.88 -8.93 4.42
N VAL A 44 -10.04 -9.30 3.15
CA VAL A 44 -10.84 -8.51 2.20
C VAL A 44 -12.32 -8.58 2.61
N PRO A 45 -12.99 -7.44 2.84
CA PRO A 45 -14.42 -7.42 3.15
C PRO A 45 -15.26 -7.94 1.97
N ASN A 46 -16.43 -8.51 2.28
CA ASN A 46 -17.34 -9.02 1.26
C ASN A 46 -17.96 -7.93 0.36
N GLU A 47 -17.93 -6.67 0.83
CA GLU A 47 -18.47 -5.50 0.14
C GLU A 47 -17.56 -4.98 -0.97
N ILE A 48 -16.33 -5.51 -1.08
CA ILE A 48 -15.40 -5.12 -2.13
C ILE A 48 -14.99 -6.30 -3.00
N GLU A 49 -14.89 -6.04 -4.30
CA GLU A 49 -14.37 -6.95 -5.29
C GLU A 49 -13.01 -6.45 -5.78
N LEU A 50 -11.93 -7.14 -5.38
CA LEU A 50 -10.57 -6.79 -5.81
C LEU A 50 -10.37 -7.14 -7.27
N ILE A 51 -9.78 -6.21 -8.05
CA ILE A 51 -9.53 -6.37 -9.49
C ILE A 51 -8.03 -6.47 -9.78
N LYS A 52 -7.24 -5.54 -9.25
CA LYS A 52 -5.78 -5.47 -9.40
C LYS A 52 -5.16 -4.89 -8.13
N GLY A 53 -3.91 -5.25 -7.83
CA GLY A 53 -3.17 -4.68 -6.72
C GLY A 53 -1.68 -4.95 -6.84
N GLU A 54 -0.91 -3.94 -6.49
CA GLU A 54 0.54 -4.01 -6.35
C GLU A 54 0.93 -3.34 -5.03
N TYR A 55 1.81 -3.95 -4.29
CA TYR A 55 2.32 -3.44 -3.03
C TYR A 55 3.83 -3.64 -2.98
N TYR A 56 4.52 -2.58 -2.58
CA TYR A 56 5.95 -2.61 -2.29
C TYR A 56 6.20 -1.99 -0.92
N GLN A 57 7.02 -2.63 -0.11
CA GLN A 57 7.50 -2.08 1.16
C GLN A 57 9.02 -2.22 1.22
N SER A 58 9.69 -1.11 1.52
CA SER A 58 11.14 -1.09 1.64
C SER A 58 11.61 -1.93 2.85
N PRO A 59 12.84 -2.47 2.81
CA PRO A 59 13.40 -3.26 3.91
C PRO A 59 13.89 -2.41 5.08
N HIS A 60 13.55 -1.13 5.14
CA HIS A 60 14.01 -0.23 6.19
C HIS A 60 13.21 -0.39 7.49
N PHE A 61 13.76 0.08 8.60
CA PHE A 61 13.08 0.08 9.89
C PHE A 61 11.92 1.07 9.96
N SER A 62 11.94 2.12 9.12
CA SER A 62 10.80 3.00 8.89
C SER A 62 9.76 2.31 8.00
N LEU A 63 8.49 2.51 8.30
CA LEU A 63 7.42 2.03 7.43
C LEU A 63 7.38 2.89 6.18
N GLU A 64 7.96 2.37 5.10
CA GLU A 64 7.97 3.00 3.79
C GLU A 64 7.34 2.02 2.81
N TYR A 65 6.20 2.41 2.22
CA TYR A 65 5.52 1.55 1.24
C TYR A 65 4.84 2.36 0.15
N GLU A 66 4.56 1.66 -0.93
CA GLU A 66 3.77 2.11 -2.05
C GLU A 66 2.70 1.06 -2.38
N LEU A 67 1.47 1.53 -2.53
CA LEU A 67 0.31 0.71 -2.87
C LEU A 67 -0.37 1.25 -4.12
N PHE A 68 -0.66 0.35 -5.04
CA PHE A 68 -1.65 0.55 -6.10
C PHE A 68 -2.75 -0.49 -5.94
N LEU A 69 -4.00 -0.05 -5.87
CA LEU A 69 -5.14 -0.95 -5.73
C LEU A 69 -6.28 -0.52 -6.65
N LYS A 70 -6.90 -1.48 -7.32
CA LYS A 70 -8.12 -1.31 -8.11
C LYS A 70 -9.16 -2.30 -7.61
N PHE A 71 -10.34 -1.80 -7.25
CA PHE A 71 -11.42 -2.62 -6.75
C PHE A 71 -12.79 -1.99 -7.05
N LYS A 72 -13.84 -2.79 -6.91
CA LYS A 72 -15.22 -2.31 -6.96
C LYS A 72 -15.83 -2.36 -5.56
N SER A 73 -16.61 -1.35 -5.21
CA SER A 73 -17.40 -1.29 -3.98
C SER A 73 -18.73 -0.61 -4.23
N ASP A 74 -19.67 -0.78 -3.32
CA ASP A 74 -20.87 0.03 -3.29
C ASP A 74 -20.57 1.46 -2.79
N GLU A 75 -21.58 2.33 -2.88
CA GLU A 75 -21.44 3.72 -2.48
C GLU A 75 -21.31 3.87 -0.95
N LYS A 76 -22.01 3.04 -0.20
CA LYS A 76 -22.01 3.08 1.26
C LYS A 76 -20.61 2.77 1.81
N TRP A 77 -20.00 1.67 1.35
CA TRP A 77 -18.65 1.30 1.77
C TRP A 77 -17.64 2.41 1.49
N PHE A 78 -17.71 3.00 0.28
CA PHE A 78 -16.77 4.06 -0.08
C PHE A 78 -17.00 5.35 0.73
N ALA A 79 -18.25 5.71 1.03
CA ALA A 79 -18.56 6.86 1.87
C ALA A 79 -18.01 6.67 3.30
N GLU A 80 -18.18 5.50 3.89
CA GLU A 80 -17.60 5.14 5.19
C GLU A 80 -16.07 5.19 5.16
N PHE A 81 -15.44 4.72 4.08
CA PHE A 81 -14.00 4.78 3.87
C PHE A 81 -13.49 6.23 3.81
N VAL A 82 -14.19 7.11 3.08
CA VAL A 82 -13.86 8.55 2.98
C VAL A 82 -13.96 9.21 4.36
N GLU A 83 -15.04 8.97 5.10
CA GLU A 83 -15.26 9.53 6.43
C GLU A 83 -14.20 9.05 7.43
N TYR A 84 -13.96 7.74 7.49
CA TYR A 84 -12.98 7.15 8.40
C TYR A 84 -11.56 7.68 8.18
N ASN A 85 -11.16 7.84 6.91
CA ASN A 85 -9.84 8.34 6.54
C ASN A 85 -9.76 9.87 6.46
N ARG A 86 -10.87 10.59 6.69
CA ARG A 86 -10.96 12.06 6.61
C ARG A 86 -10.49 12.59 5.26
N LEU A 87 -10.95 11.92 4.20
CA LEU A 87 -10.60 12.33 2.84
C LEU A 87 -11.46 13.48 2.38
N GLU A 88 -10.85 14.40 1.62
CA GLU A 88 -11.52 15.55 1.01
C GLU A 88 -11.40 15.47 -0.51
N ILE A 89 -12.38 16.02 -1.24
CA ILE A 89 -12.32 16.08 -2.70
C ILE A 89 -11.13 16.96 -3.09
N ASP A 90 -10.25 16.40 -3.90
CA ASP A 90 -9.07 17.08 -4.40
C ASP A 90 -9.45 18.05 -5.53
N THR A 91 -9.07 19.32 -5.36
CA THR A 91 -9.33 20.38 -6.35
C THR A 91 -8.28 20.43 -7.47
N ILE A 92 -7.17 19.69 -7.35
CA ILE A 92 -6.10 19.65 -8.37
C ILE A 92 -6.59 19.00 -9.67
N GLY A 93 -7.65 18.19 -9.60
CA GLY A 93 -8.25 17.57 -10.77
C GLY A 93 -7.40 16.43 -11.35
N ASN A 94 -7.60 16.17 -12.65
CA ASN A 94 -6.97 15.04 -13.35
C ASN A 94 -5.48 15.24 -13.70
N ASP A 95 -4.88 16.37 -13.35
CA ASP A 95 -3.47 16.67 -13.61
C ASP A 95 -2.52 16.03 -12.57
N TRP A 96 -3.10 15.29 -11.61
CA TRP A 96 -2.33 14.54 -10.64
C TRP A 96 -1.44 13.49 -11.31
N LYS A 97 -0.17 13.50 -10.91
CA LYS A 97 0.83 12.51 -11.33
C LYS A 97 1.44 11.89 -10.07
N GLY A 98 1.51 10.56 -10.03
CA GLY A 98 2.28 9.85 -9.00
C GLY A 98 3.77 10.21 -9.01
N TRP A 99 4.48 9.87 -7.94
CA TRP A 99 5.95 9.99 -7.88
C TRP A 99 6.66 8.97 -8.76
N THR A 100 6.01 7.83 -8.95
CA THR A 100 6.51 6.73 -9.72
C THR A 100 5.66 6.56 -10.98
N GLU A 101 6.16 5.78 -11.91
CA GLU A 101 5.41 5.39 -13.09
C GLU A 101 4.20 4.54 -12.66
N LEU A 102 3.00 5.02 -12.99
CA LEU A 102 1.76 4.32 -12.65
C LEU A 102 1.68 3.01 -13.45
N PRO A 103 1.19 1.92 -12.84
CA PRO A 103 0.92 0.69 -13.57
C PRO A 103 -0.02 0.94 -14.75
N GLU A 104 0.18 0.23 -15.86
CA GLU A 104 -0.64 0.40 -17.08
C GLU A 104 -2.15 0.26 -16.86
N TRP A 105 -2.55 -0.51 -15.85
CA TRP A 105 -3.94 -0.73 -15.47
C TRP A 105 -4.50 0.37 -14.55
N PHE A 106 -3.65 1.23 -13.99
CA PHE A 106 -4.05 2.35 -13.13
C PHE A 106 -4.40 3.56 -14.02
N LYS A 107 -5.62 3.55 -14.54
CA LYS A 107 -6.10 4.58 -15.48
C LYS A 107 -7.42 5.16 -14.99
N SER A 108 -7.43 6.44 -14.68
CA SER A 108 -8.63 7.20 -14.40
C SER A 108 -9.02 8.06 -15.61
N ASP A 109 -10.29 8.29 -15.77
CA ASP A 109 -10.87 9.22 -16.73
C ASP A 109 -11.56 10.38 -16.02
N ARG A 110 -12.25 11.24 -16.79
CA ARG A 110 -12.93 12.43 -16.27
C ARG A 110 -14.12 12.13 -15.35
N ASP A 111 -14.61 10.90 -15.34
CA ASP A 111 -15.74 10.47 -14.51
C ASP A 111 -15.30 10.10 -13.08
N PHE A 112 -14.00 10.11 -12.78
CA PHE A 112 -13.49 9.85 -11.45
C PHE A 112 -13.46 11.11 -10.58
N LEU A 113 -14.00 11.00 -9.38
CA LEU A 113 -13.77 11.93 -8.29
C LEU A 113 -12.45 11.55 -7.61
N ILE A 114 -11.63 12.52 -7.33
CA ILE A 114 -10.32 12.34 -6.68
C ILE A 114 -10.40 12.89 -5.27
N TYR A 115 -9.85 12.13 -4.33
CA TYR A 115 -9.78 12.48 -2.91
C TYR A 115 -8.35 12.40 -2.42
N SER A 116 -8.02 13.24 -1.43
CA SER A 116 -6.75 13.25 -0.71
C SER A 116 -6.97 13.47 0.79
N LYS A 117 -5.96 13.15 1.61
CA LYS A 117 -6.03 13.33 3.07
C LYS A 117 -5.85 14.79 3.48
N ASP A 118 -4.84 15.43 2.94
CA ASP A 118 -4.49 16.82 3.28
C ASP A 118 -4.00 17.56 2.04
N GLN A 119 -4.82 18.46 1.52
CA GLN A 119 -4.46 19.26 0.35
C GLN A 119 -3.44 20.36 0.68
N SER A 120 -3.23 20.68 1.94
CA SER A 120 -2.24 21.67 2.39
C SER A 120 -0.83 21.09 2.51
N ASP A 121 -0.70 19.77 2.64
CA ASP A 121 0.59 19.09 2.69
C ASP A 121 1.10 18.83 1.27
N GLN A 122 2.11 19.60 0.88
CA GLN A 122 2.76 19.45 -0.42
C GLN A 122 3.49 18.10 -0.61
N PHE A 123 3.69 17.35 0.47
CA PHE A 123 4.32 16.02 0.48
C PHE A 123 3.27 14.89 0.46
N GLU A 124 1.97 15.20 0.72
CA GLU A 124 0.91 14.21 0.61
C GLU A 124 0.65 13.89 -0.86
N ARG A 125 0.92 12.66 -1.25
CA ARG A 125 0.81 12.21 -2.64
C ARG A 125 -0.18 11.07 -2.83
N SER A 126 -0.69 10.53 -1.74
CA SER A 126 -1.73 9.51 -1.82
C SER A 126 -2.99 10.06 -2.46
N ARG A 127 -3.61 9.27 -3.32
CA ARG A 127 -4.85 9.63 -4.00
C ARG A 127 -5.80 8.46 -3.99
N TYR A 128 -7.05 8.79 -3.77
CA TYR A 128 -8.15 7.84 -3.70
C TYR A 128 -9.19 8.28 -4.74
N LEU A 129 -9.46 7.43 -5.71
CA LEU A 129 -10.29 7.76 -6.85
C LEU A 129 -11.54 6.89 -6.86
N ARG A 130 -12.69 7.49 -7.18
CA ARG A 130 -13.95 6.77 -7.34
C ARG A 130 -14.66 7.20 -8.60
N ASN A 131 -15.09 6.23 -9.39
CA ASN A 131 -16.09 6.44 -10.42
C ASN A 131 -17.47 6.10 -9.85
N PRO A 132 -18.33 7.10 -9.56
CA PRO A 132 -19.62 6.88 -8.92
C PRO A 132 -20.62 6.13 -9.82
N LYS A 133 -20.42 6.14 -11.14
CA LYS A 133 -21.30 5.46 -12.10
C LYS A 133 -21.06 3.95 -12.13
N THR A 134 -19.79 3.54 -12.00
CA THR A 134 -19.39 2.12 -12.13
C THR A 134 -19.09 1.44 -10.80
N GLY A 135 -18.87 2.22 -9.73
CA GLY A 135 -18.40 1.74 -8.45
C GLY A 135 -16.92 1.33 -8.44
N ILE A 136 -16.18 1.59 -9.52
CA ILE A 136 -14.74 1.32 -9.59
C ILE A 136 -13.97 2.36 -8.77
N ASN A 137 -13.03 1.87 -7.98
CA ASN A 137 -12.16 2.67 -7.16
C ASN A 137 -10.71 2.36 -7.49
N TYR A 138 -9.85 3.38 -7.32
CA TYR A 138 -8.41 3.24 -7.30
C TYR A 138 -7.86 3.86 -6.02
N ILE A 139 -6.87 3.21 -5.44
CA ILE A 139 -6.04 3.76 -4.37
C ILE A 139 -4.59 3.78 -4.87
N TYR A 140 -3.98 4.94 -4.81
CA TYR A 140 -2.55 5.13 -4.78
C TYR A 140 -2.18 5.66 -3.40
N GLU A 141 -1.42 4.91 -2.65
CA GLU A 141 -0.98 5.33 -1.32
C GLU A 141 0.52 5.14 -1.18
N THR A 142 1.19 6.16 -0.68
CA THR A 142 2.62 6.13 -0.40
C THR A 142 2.88 6.70 0.98
N VAL A 143 3.78 6.06 1.73
CA VAL A 143 4.18 6.48 3.07
C VAL A 143 5.69 6.43 3.16
N GLY A 144 6.29 7.53 3.63
CA GLY A 144 7.73 7.62 3.92
C GLY A 144 8.66 7.63 2.70
N MET A 145 8.12 7.66 1.47
CA MET A 145 8.90 7.70 0.23
C MET A 145 9.15 9.13 -0.27
#